data_50d846890bb7f7bde67ea790121210da
#
_entry.id   50d846890bb7f7bde67ea790121210da
#
_cell.length_a   1.000
_cell.length_b   1.000
_cell.length_c   1.000
_cell.angle_alpha   90.00
_cell.angle_beta   90.00
_cell.angle_gamma   90.00
#
_symmetry.space_group_name_H-M   'P 1'
#
loop_
_entity.id
_entity.type
_entity.pdbx_description
1 polymer ?
#
loop_
_entity_poly.entity_id
_entity_poly.type
_entity_poly.pdbx_seq_one_letter_code
_entity_poly.pdbx_strand_id
1 'polypeptide(L)'
;MAALIWLIDFLTKRWALDSLAGKEYSFLFLKFELSFNTGAAFGLGANGAGVLLGLFAIVVSATAFYYAPKISNKYWAIVIAMVIGGALGNLTDRAFNSPGFLRGSVIDWIVLPKWPNFNLADSAIVCAAILAFMLTLRNIPPVQVRKDA
;
A
#
# COMPACT_ATOMS: atom_id res chain seq x y z
N MET A 1 5.62 13.40 -2.23
CA MET A 1 4.72 12.41 -2.89
C MET A 1 4.34 11.28 -1.92
N ALA A 2 5.27 10.59 -1.25
CA ALA A 2 4.92 9.52 -0.31
C ALA A 2 3.94 9.98 0.79
N ALA A 3 4.21 11.11 1.43
CA ALA A 3 3.30 11.68 2.44
C ALA A 3 1.91 12.01 1.89
N LEU A 4 1.80 12.42 0.62
CA LEU A 4 0.51 12.69 -0.02
C LEU A 4 -0.26 11.38 -0.24
N ILE A 5 0.40 10.32 -0.69
CA ILE A 5 -0.23 9.01 -0.89
C ILE A 5 -0.74 8.47 0.45
N TRP A 6 0.11 8.49 1.48
CA TRP A 6 -0.28 8.13 2.84
C TRP A 6 -1.48 8.93 3.34
N LEU A 7 -1.48 10.26 3.14
CA LEU A 7 -2.57 11.13 3.58
C LEU A 7 -3.88 10.82 2.85
N ILE A 8 -3.84 10.62 1.53
CA ILE A 8 -5.02 10.28 0.74
C ILE A 8 -5.58 8.92 1.19
N ASP A 9 -4.72 7.92 1.39
CA ASP A 9 -5.14 6.61 1.91
C ASP A 9 -5.80 6.76 3.28
N PHE A 10 -5.16 7.49 4.21
CA PHE A 10 -5.71 7.75 5.53
C PHE A 10 -7.08 8.44 5.49
N LEU A 11 -7.22 9.50 4.68
CA LEU A 11 -8.48 10.24 4.57
C LEU A 11 -9.59 9.38 3.94
N THR A 12 -9.28 8.61 2.91
CA THR A 12 -10.26 7.73 2.26
C THR A 12 -10.70 6.56 3.15
N LYS A 13 -9.80 6.02 3.97
CA LYS A 13 -10.15 5.03 4.99
C LYS A 13 -11.06 5.62 6.07
N ARG A 14 -10.82 6.87 6.51
CA ARG A 14 -11.72 7.57 7.43
C ARG A 14 -13.10 7.80 6.82
N TRP A 15 -13.14 8.28 5.59
CA TRP A 15 -14.40 8.39 4.84
C TRP A 15 -15.12 7.05 4.74
N ALA A 16 -14.43 5.95 4.46
CA ALA A 16 -15.03 4.63 4.37
C ALA A 16 -15.64 4.16 5.70
N LEU A 17 -14.94 4.39 6.82
CA LEU A 17 -15.46 4.10 8.15
C LEU A 17 -16.78 4.83 8.44
N ASP A 18 -16.87 6.11 8.07
CA ASP A 18 -18.02 6.94 8.36
C ASP A 18 -19.18 6.70 7.37
N SER A 19 -18.88 6.45 6.10
CA SER A 19 -19.87 6.43 5.02
C SER A 19 -20.34 5.03 4.62
N LEU A 20 -19.49 4.00 4.77
CA LEU A 20 -19.76 2.64 4.31
C LEU A 20 -20.14 1.67 5.45
N ALA A 21 -20.20 2.11 6.71
CA ALA A 21 -20.58 1.24 7.82
C ALA A 21 -22.01 0.68 7.63
N GLY A 22 -22.10 -0.63 7.39
CA GLY A 22 -23.38 -1.32 7.13
C GLY A 22 -24.04 -0.97 5.79
N LYS A 23 -23.32 -0.35 4.88
CA LYS A 23 -23.81 0.06 3.55
C LYS A 23 -22.88 -0.47 2.47
N GLU A 24 -23.42 -0.68 1.29
CA GLU A 24 -22.67 -0.96 0.08
C GLU A 24 -23.13 -0.06 -1.06
N TYR A 25 -22.21 0.35 -1.89
CA TYR A 25 -22.49 1.10 -3.11
C TYR A 25 -21.84 0.40 -4.29
N SER A 26 -22.58 0.27 -5.38
CA SER A 26 -22.08 -0.36 -6.60
C SER A 26 -22.06 0.66 -7.73
N PHE A 27 -20.95 0.70 -8.47
CA PHE A 27 -20.80 1.51 -9.66
C PHE A 27 -20.09 0.69 -10.75
N LEU A 28 -20.81 0.31 -11.77
CA LEU A 28 -20.35 -0.62 -12.82
C LEU A 28 -19.90 -1.96 -12.20
N PHE A 29 -18.60 -2.27 -12.35
CA PHE A 29 -17.97 -3.47 -11.79
C PHE A 29 -17.26 -3.21 -10.44
N LEU A 30 -17.25 -1.97 -9.97
CA LEU A 30 -16.71 -1.59 -8.65
C LEU A 30 -17.82 -1.64 -7.61
N LYS A 31 -17.50 -2.22 -6.46
CA LYS A 31 -18.32 -2.16 -5.26
C LYS A 31 -17.52 -1.48 -4.15
N PHE A 32 -18.17 -0.66 -3.38
CA PHE A 32 -17.61 0.01 -2.21
C PHE A 32 -18.29 -0.54 -0.96
N GLU A 33 -17.53 -1.27 -0.15
CA GLU A 33 -18.01 -1.96 1.04
C GLU A 33 -16.90 -2.00 2.08
N LEU A 34 -17.22 -1.65 3.32
CA LEU A 34 -16.24 -1.65 4.40
C LEU A 34 -15.86 -3.08 4.80
N SER A 35 -14.58 -3.36 4.80
CA SER A 35 -13.99 -4.64 5.21
C SER A 35 -12.76 -4.42 6.09
N PHE A 36 -12.54 -5.34 7.04
CA PHE A 36 -11.40 -5.30 7.95
C PHE A 36 -10.49 -6.49 7.70
N ASN A 37 -9.34 -6.23 7.10
CA ASN A 37 -8.37 -7.25 6.72
C ASN A 37 -7.38 -7.54 7.85
N THR A 38 -7.61 -8.63 8.56
CA THR A 38 -6.72 -9.11 9.63
C THR A 38 -5.51 -9.89 9.13
N GLY A 39 -5.39 -10.12 7.81
CA GLY A 39 -4.37 -10.99 7.22
C GLY A 39 -4.74 -12.48 7.21
N ALA A 40 -5.96 -12.85 7.59
CA ALA A 40 -6.43 -14.24 7.66
C ALA A 40 -6.39 -14.98 6.30
N ALA A 41 -6.38 -14.25 5.19
CA ALA A 41 -6.31 -14.81 3.83
C ALA A 41 -5.07 -15.68 3.57
N PHE A 42 -4.02 -15.58 4.38
CA PHE A 42 -2.79 -16.37 4.23
C PHE A 42 -2.77 -17.66 5.06
N GLY A 43 -3.89 -18.08 5.67
CA GLY A 43 -3.99 -19.36 6.40
C GLY A 43 -3.22 -19.43 7.73
N LEU A 44 -2.56 -18.36 8.15
CA LEU A 44 -1.75 -18.31 9.38
C LEU A 44 -2.56 -17.95 10.63
N GLY A 45 -3.88 -17.87 10.52
CA GLY A 45 -4.75 -17.35 11.57
C GLY A 45 -4.65 -15.82 11.73
N ALA A 46 -5.72 -15.21 12.21
CA ALA A 46 -5.85 -13.74 12.26
C ALA A 46 -4.73 -13.04 13.02
N ASN A 47 -4.14 -13.67 14.04
CA ASN A 47 -3.14 -13.05 14.90
C ASN A 47 -1.69 -13.14 14.37
N GLY A 48 -1.34 -14.18 13.62
CA GLY A 48 0.03 -14.39 13.13
C GLY A 48 0.31 -13.65 11.81
N ALA A 49 -0.61 -13.71 10.88
CA ALA A 49 -0.45 -13.09 9.57
C ALA A 49 -0.39 -11.55 9.64
N GLY A 50 -1.18 -10.94 10.53
CA GLY A 50 -1.17 -9.49 10.74
C GLY A 50 0.22 -8.98 11.14
N VAL A 51 0.87 -9.64 12.09
CA VAL A 51 2.21 -9.29 12.56
C VAL A 51 3.25 -9.45 11.44
N LEU A 52 3.21 -10.58 10.70
CA LEU A 52 4.13 -10.80 9.58
C LEU A 52 3.99 -9.74 8.48
N LEU A 53 2.76 -9.38 8.13
CA LEU A 53 2.50 -8.32 7.15
C LEU A 53 2.94 -6.95 7.67
N GLY A 54 2.76 -6.66 8.96
CA GLY A 54 3.26 -5.44 9.59
C GLY A 54 4.79 -5.37 9.57
N LEU A 55 5.47 -6.44 9.93
CA LEU A 55 6.93 -6.54 9.85
C LEU A 55 7.43 -6.42 8.41
N PHE A 56 6.76 -7.07 7.47
CA PHE A 56 7.07 -6.94 6.05
C PHE A 56 6.95 -5.49 5.59
N ALA A 57 5.87 -4.79 5.95
CA ALA A 57 5.67 -3.38 5.62
C ALA A 57 6.77 -2.49 6.23
N ILE A 58 7.24 -2.78 7.45
CA ILE A 58 8.38 -2.07 8.08
C ILE A 58 9.65 -2.29 7.25
N VAL A 59 9.98 -3.55 6.91
CA VAL A 59 11.18 -3.88 6.14
C VAL A 59 11.15 -3.21 4.77
N VAL A 60 10.02 -3.28 4.07
CA VAL A 60 9.84 -2.63 2.76
C VAL A 60 10.00 -1.12 2.87
N SER A 61 9.37 -0.49 3.86
CA SER A 61 9.48 0.95 4.08
C SER A 61 10.92 1.36 4.40
N ALA A 62 11.58 0.67 5.33
CA ALA A 62 12.96 0.95 5.71
C ALA A 62 13.92 0.80 4.52
N THR A 63 13.76 -0.27 3.74
CA THR A 63 14.54 -0.51 2.51
C THR A 63 14.32 0.61 1.50
N ALA A 64 13.07 0.98 1.26
CA ALA A 64 12.71 2.05 0.34
C ALA A 64 13.29 3.41 0.80
N PHE A 65 13.21 3.74 2.08
CA PHE A 65 13.83 4.94 2.65
C PHE A 65 15.36 4.95 2.51
N TYR A 66 16.00 3.81 2.74
CA TYR A 66 17.46 3.69 2.60
C TYR A 66 17.92 3.92 1.15
N TYR A 67 17.15 3.43 0.16
CA TYR A 67 17.50 3.60 -1.24
C TYR A 67 17.00 4.92 -1.85
N ALA A 68 15.99 5.57 -1.27
CA ALA A 68 15.41 6.80 -1.79
C ALA A 68 16.43 7.90 -2.16
N PRO A 69 17.42 8.25 -1.31
CA PRO A 69 18.40 9.28 -1.65
C PRO A 69 19.40 8.87 -2.76
N LYS A 70 19.48 7.58 -3.07
CA LYS A 70 20.37 7.04 -4.12
C LYS A 70 19.72 7.06 -5.52
N ILE A 71 18.40 7.28 -5.58
CA ILE A 71 17.63 7.28 -6.82
C ILE A 71 17.78 8.65 -7.50
N SER A 72 18.36 8.66 -8.71
CA SER A 72 18.48 9.87 -9.52
C SER A 72 17.46 9.94 -10.68
N ASN A 73 16.84 8.82 -11.01
CA ASN A 73 15.80 8.78 -12.04
C ASN A 73 14.44 9.14 -11.46
N LYS A 74 13.77 10.14 -12.05
CA LYS A 74 12.46 10.64 -11.58
C LYS A 74 11.35 9.58 -11.56
N TYR A 75 11.32 8.65 -12.50
CA TYR A 75 10.30 7.61 -12.56
C TYR A 75 10.51 6.57 -11.45
N TRP A 76 11.76 6.21 -11.17
CA TRP A 76 12.08 5.37 -10.03
C TRP A 76 11.83 6.06 -8.69
N ALA A 77 12.02 7.38 -8.61
CA ALA A 77 11.64 8.15 -7.43
C ALA A 77 10.12 8.12 -7.19
N ILE A 78 9.30 8.11 -8.26
CA ILE A 78 7.85 7.89 -8.17
C ILE A 78 7.55 6.49 -7.62
N VAL A 79 8.18 5.44 -8.15
CA VAL A 79 8.02 4.06 -7.65
C VAL A 79 8.30 3.99 -6.15
N ILE A 80 9.45 4.50 -5.71
CA ILE A 80 9.84 4.49 -4.30
C ILE A 80 8.84 5.27 -3.44
N ALA A 81 8.38 6.43 -3.90
CA ALA A 81 7.40 7.23 -3.17
C ALA A 81 6.04 6.51 -3.03
N MET A 82 5.61 5.79 -4.07
CA MET A 82 4.38 4.99 -4.03
C MET A 82 4.50 3.81 -3.08
N VAL A 83 5.64 3.11 -3.09
CA VAL A 83 5.92 2.00 -2.16
C VAL A 83 5.93 2.50 -0.71
N ILE A 84 6.65 3.59 -0.42
CA ILE A 84 6.70 4.16 0.93
C ILE A 84 5.31 4.60 1.38
N GLY A 85 4.59 5.38 0.56
CA GLY A 85 3.27 5.90 0.91
C GLY A 85 2.25 4.79 1.16
N GLY A 86 2.20 3.77 0.29
CA GLY A 86 1.31 2.62 0.44
C GLY A 86 1.68 1.75 1.64
N ALA A 87 2.96 1.42 1.82
CA ALA A 87 3.38 0.62 2.96
C ALA A 87 3.11 1.33 4.31
N LEU A 88 3.34 2.64 4.40
CA LEU A 88 3.01 3.44 5.59
C LEU A 88 1.50 3.54 5.82
N GLY A 89 0.67 3.61 4.77
CA GLY A 89 -0.79 3.59 4.89
C GLY A 89 -1.29 2.35 5.62
N ASN A 90 -0.92 1.17 5.12
CA ASN A 90 -1.31 -0.09 5.74
C ASN A 90 -0.61 -0.33 7.09
N LEU A 91 0.63 0.14 7.27
CA LEU A 91 1.32 0.05 8.55
C LEU A 91 0.65 0.91 9.63
N THR A 92 0.12 2.08 9.26
CA THR A 92 -0.66 2.94 10.17
C THR A 92 -1.86 2.18 10.72
N ASP A 93 -2.62 1.51 9.86
CA ASP A 93 -3.76 0.70 10.31
C ASP A 93 -3.31 -0.42 11.25
N ARG A 94 -2.27 -1.16 10.89
CA ARG A 94 -1.76 -2.25 11.73
C ARG A 94 -1.19 -1.78 13.06
N ALA A 95 -0.69 -0.57 13.14
CA ALA A 95 -0.15 -0.01 14.37
C ALA A 95 -1.24 0.51 15.33
N PHE A 96 -2.34 1.08 14.79
CA PHE A 96 -3.30 1.84 15.59
C PHE A 96 -4.70 1.24 15.67
N ASN A 97 -5.09 0.34 14.75
CA ASN A 97 -6.39 -0.32 14.83
C ASN A 97 -6.35 -1.51 15.81
N SER A 98 -7.54 -1.94 16.27
CA SER A 98 -7.67 -3.14 17.10
C SER A 98 -7.22 -4.40 16.35
N PRO A 99 -6.63 -5.38 17.07
CA PRO A 99 -6.46 -5.52 18.52
C PRO A 99 -5.17 -4.89 19.09
N GLY A 100 -4.42 -4.13 18.34
CA GLY A 100 -3.25 -3.41 18.84
C GLY A 100 -2.02 -3.50 17.93
N PHE A 101 -0.89 -3.03 18.44
CA PHE A 101 0.33 -2.79 17.67
C PHE A 101 0.75 -3.97 16.79
N LEU A 102 0.91 -3.73 15.48
CA LEU A 102 1.21 -4.66 14.38
C LEU A 102 0.16 -5.76 14.12
N ARG A 103 -0.91 -5.84 14.93
CA ARG A 103 -2.01 -6.81 14.77
C ARG A 103 -3.29 -6.16 14.28
N GLY A 104 -3.31 -4.83 14.18
CA GLY A 104 -4.47 -4.07 13.74
C GLY A 104 -4.95 -4.52 12.36
N SER A 105 -6.26 -4.50 12.16
CA SER A 105 -6.85 -4.78 10.86
C SER A 105 -6.63 -3.60 9.91
N VAL A 106 -6.31 -3.90 8.66
CA VAL A 106 -6.27 -2.91 7.58
C VAL A 106 -7.69 -2.64 7.11
N ILE A 107 -8.02 -1.37 6.88
CA ILE A 107 -9.32 -0.94 6.37
C ILE A 107 -9.29 -1.04 4.85
N ASP A 108 -10.04 -2.00 4.31
CA ASP A 108 -10.24 -2.21 2.89
C ASP A 108 -11.68 -1.78 2.53
N TRP A 109 -11.85 -1.13 1.38
CA TRP A 109 -13.15 -0.58 1.03
C TRP A 109 -13.46 -0.61 -0.47
N ILE A 110 -12.53 -1.09 -1.31
CA ILE A 110 -12.70 -1.26 -2.74
C ILE A 110 -12.80 -2.76 -3.03
N VAL A 111 -13.86 -3.15 -3.72
CA VAL A 111 -14.15 -4.55 -4.08
C VAL A 111 -14.22 -4.68 -5.59
N LEU A 112 -13.46 -5.61 -6.14
CA LEU A 112 -13.50 -6.03 -7.53
C LEU A 112 -13.95 -7.49 -7.63
N PRO A 113 -14.69 -7.88 -8.68
CA PRO A 113 -15.04 -9.27 -8.91
C PRO A 113 -13.82 -10.17 -8.96
N LYS A 114 -13.82 -11.24 -8.17
CA LYS A 114 -12.74 -12.25 -8.09
C LYS A 114 -11.38 -11.70 -7.61
N TRP A 115 -11.36 -10.54 -6.98
CA TRP A 115 -10.17 -9.93 -6.40
C TRP A 115 -10.38 -9.71 -4.90
N PRO A 116 -9.36 -9.87 -4.05
CA PRO A 116 -9.46 -9.50 -2.63
C PRO A 116 -9.85 -8.04 -2.46
N ASN A 117 -10.56 -7.72 -1.37
CA ASN A 117 -10.82 -6.33 -1.01
C ASN A 117 -9.50 -5.61 -0.78
N PHE A 118 -9.44 -4.34 -1.15
CA PHE A 118 -8.23 -3.53 -1.08
C PHE A 118 -8.56 -2.04 -0.82
N ASN A 119 -7.52 -1.23 -0.70
CA ASN A 119 -7.57 0.20 -0.44
C ASN A 119 -6.63 0.99 -1.36
N LEU A 120 -6.48 2.30 -1.14
CA LEU A 120 -5.60 3.12 -1.98
C LEU A 120 -4.11 2.86 -1.71
N ALA A 121 -3.73 2.45 -0.50
CA ALA A 121 -2.35 2.04 -0.22
C ALA A 121 -1.94 0.83 -1.05
N ASP A 122 -2.82 -0.20 -1.15
CA ASP A 122 -2.60 -1.38 -1.99
C ASP A 122 -2.53 -1.00 -3.47
N SER A 123 -3.44 -0.13 -3.91
CA SER A 123 -3.43 0.41 -5.29
C SER A 123 -2.10 1.08 -5.62
N ALA A 124 -1.57 1.88 -4.70
CA ALA A 124 -0.27 2.54 -4.87
C ALA A 124 0.86 1.52 -5.00
N ILE A 125 0.89 0.48 -4.16
CA ILE A 125 1.91 -0.58 -4.21
C ILE A 125 1.82 -1.36 -5.53
N VAL A 126 0.63 -1.73 -5.97
CA VAL A 126 0.43 -2.45 -7.24
C VAL A 126 0.86 -1.59 -8.43
N CYS A 127 0.45 -0.32 -8.46
CA CYS A 127 0.88 0.62 -9.50
C CYS A 127 2.41 0.83 -9.50
N ALA A 128 3.03 0.90 -8.31
CA ALA A 128 4.49 0.97 -8.19
C ALA A 128 5.17 -0.26 -8.79
N ALA A 129 4.65 -1.46 -8.49
CA ALA A 129 5.18 -2.71 -9.03
C ALA A 129 5.07 -2.77 -10.56
N ILE A 130 3.92 -2.38 -11.12
CA ILE A 130 3.71 -2.30 -12.56
C ILE A 130 4.68 -1.29 -13.19
N LEU A 131 4.82 -0.10 -12.62
CA LEU A 131 5.73 0.92 -13.14
C LEU A 131 7.18 0.45 -13.07
N ALA A 132 7.61 -0.15 -11.94
CA ALA A 132 8.96 -0.71 -11.80
C ALA A 132 9.23 -1.79 -12.85
N PHE A 133 8.28 -2.68 -13.08
CA PHE A 133 8.36 -3.72 -14.11
C PHE A 133 8.54 -3.10 -15.51
N MET A 134 7.72 -2.11 -15.85
CA MET A 134 7.83 -1.42 -17.15
C MET A 134 9.16 -0.69 -17.34
N LEU A 135 9.67 -0.04 -16.28
CA LEU A 135 10.99 0.62 -16.33
C LEU A 135 12.12 -0.39 -16.53
N THR A 136 12.03 -1.54 -15.85
CA THR A 136 12.99 -2.64 -16.00
C THR A 136 12.97 -3.22 -17.42
N LEU A 137 11.79 -3.47 -17.98
CA LEU A 137 11.67 -3.95 -19.38
C LEU A 137 12.26 -2.97 -20.40
N ARG A 138 12.21 -1.67 -20.09
CA ARG A 138 12.79 -0.61 -20.92
C ARG A 138 14.27 -0.35 -20.63
N ASN A 139 14.91 -1.15 -19.76
CA ASN A 139 16.29 -0.97 -19.34
C ASN A 139 16.57 0.44 -18.78
N ILE A 140 15.60 1.06 -18.11
CA ILE A 140 15.75 2.37 -17.47
C ILE A 140 16.29 2.14 -16.05
N PRO A 141 17.55 2.50 -15.75
CA PRO A 141 18.13 2.25 -14.44
C PRO A 141 17.61 3.24 -13.37
N PRO A 142 17.56 2.83 -12.09
CA PRO A 142 17.18 3.70 -10.98
C PRO A 142 18.21 4.81 -10.70
N VAL A 143 19.49 4.54 -11.00
CA VAL A 143 20.60 5.48 -10.85
C VAL A 143 21.15 5.80 -12.24
N GLN A 144 21.14 7.07 -12.61
CA GLN A 144 21.80 7.50 -13.84
C GLN A 144 23.28 7.65 -13.54
N VAL A 145 24.09 6.79 -14.16
CA VAL A 145 25.55 6.98 -14.16
C VAL A 145 25.82 8.23 -15.01
N ARG A 146 26.31 9.29 -14.39
CA ARG A 146 26.82 10.44 -15.11
C ARG A 146 27.96 9.94 -15.99
N LYS A 147 27.79 9.93 -17.29
CA LYS A 147 28.92 9.80 -18.22
C LYS A 147 29.67 11.13 -18.12
N ASP A 148 30.65 11.16 -17.25
CA ASP A 148 31.63 12.24 -17.29
C ASP A 148 32.34 12.14 -18.66
N ALA A 149 32.14 13.16 -19.48
CA ALA A 149 32.75 13.32 -20.77
C ALA A 149 34.23 13.71 -20.60
#